data_d7b24fb7efa672f6400f01b69d53a982
#
_entry.id   d7b24fb7efa672f6400f01b69d53a982
#
_cell.length_a   1.000
_cell.length_b   1.000
_cell.length_c   1.000
_cell.angle_alpha   90.00
_cell.angle_beta   90.00
_cell.angle_gamma   90.00
#
_symmetry.space_group_name_H-M   'P 1'
#
loop_
_entity.id
_entity.type
_entity.pdbx_description
1 polymer ?
#
loop_
_entity_poly.entity_id
_entity_poly.type
_entity_poly.pdbx_seq_one_letter_code
_entity_poly.pdbx_strand_id
1 'polypeptide(L)'
;MTQLQHLPADADAEMIVAAVKKDGAVVLDDVISPEFVAALREETDPYMDHTSNGKDSFTGYKTTRTGGLMVRSAKCRDLIEHATILNPCRMYLAPYCERVQ
;
A
#
# COMPACT_ATOMS: atom_id res chain seq x y z
N MET A 1 -9.86 -22.05 5.21
CA MET A 1 -9.41 -20.68 4.81
C MET A 1 -7.98 -20.77 4.29
N THR A 2 -7.75 -20.24 3.12
CA THR A 2 -6.42 -20.25 2.50
C THR A 2 -5.55 -19.15 3.15
N GLN A 3 -4.35 -19.53 3.58
CA GLN A 3 -3.39 -18.53 4.04
C GLN A 3 -2.76 -17.83 2.84
N LEU A 4 -2.55 -16.53 2.97
CA LEU A 4 -1.85 -15.76 1.94
C LEU A 4 -0.38 -16.16 1.89
N GLN A 5 0.16 -16.21 0.69
CA GLN A 5 1.57 -16.47 0.47
C GLN A 5 2.40 -15.28 0.93
N HIS A 6 3.54 -15.55 1.57
CA HIS A 6 4.53 -14.56 1.96
C HIS A 6 5.72 -14.65 1.02
N LEU A 7 6.16 -13.51 0.50
CA LEU A 7 7.35 -13.40 -0.34
C LEU A 7 8.33 -12.41 0.28
N PRO A 8 9.64 -12.58 0.03
CA PRO A 8 10.64 -11.64 0.54
C PRO A 8 10.54 -10.27 -0.15
N ALA A 9 11.11 -9.26 0.50
CA ALA A 9 11.11 -7.88 -0.01
C ALA A 9 11.81 -7.73 -1.37
N ASP A 10 12.71 -8.65 -1.71
CA ASP A 10 13.44 -8.66 -2.98
C ASP A 10 12.84 -9.59 -4.03
N ALA A 11 11.63 -10.11 -3.79
CA ALA A 11 10.94 -10.95 -4.77
C ALA A 11 10.77 -10.19 -6.09
N ASP A 12 10.96 -10.88 -7.22
CA ASP A 12 10.78 -10.25 -8.50
C ASP A 12 9.29 -10.03 -8.84
N ALA A 13 9.04 -9.14 -9.81
CA ALA A 13 7.68 -8.76 -10.17
C ALA A 13 6.87 -9.95 -10.69
N GLU A 14 7.50 -10.90 -11.39
CA GLU A 14 6.81 -12.08 -11.93
C GLU A 14 6.26 -12.96 -10.80
N MET A 15 7.04 -13.20 -9.76
CA MET A 15 6.61 -13.99 -8.60
C MET A 15 5.44 -13.31 -7.88
N ILE A 16 5.52 -11.99 -7.71
CA ILE A 16 4.48 -11.22 -7.02
C ILE A 16 3.17 -11.26 -7.83
N VAL A 17 3.24 -11.01 -9.13
CA VAL A 17 2.06 -11.05 -10.01
C VAL A 17 1.44 -12.44 -10.03
N ALA A 18 2.26 -13.50 -10.09
CA ALA A 18 1.76 -14.87 -10.08
C ALA A 18 1.01 -15.19 -8.77
N ALA A 19 1.53 -14.74 -7.63
CA ALA A 19 0.86 -14.93 -6.33
C ALA A 19 -0.47 -14.17 -6.27
N VAL A 20 -0.52 -12.95 -6.76
CA VAL A 20 -1.76 -12.15 -6.81
C VAL A 20 -2.79 -12.80 -7.72
N LYS A 21 -2.38 -13.29 -8.89
CA LYS A 21 -3.31 -13.98 -9.81
C LYS A 21 -3.87 -15.26 -9.22
N LYS A 22 -3.07 -15.97 -8.42
CA LYS A 22 -3.49 -17.22 -7.80
C LYS A 22 -4.43 -16.99 -6.63
N ASP A 23 -4.07 -16.09 -5.71
CA ASP A 23 -4.71 -15.96 -4.40
C ASP A 23 -5.47 -14.64 -4.22
N GLY A 24 -5.37 -13.72 -5.16
CA GLY A 24 -5.98 -12.39 -5.07
C GLY A 24 -5.17 -11.37 -4.27
N ALA A 25 -4.18 -11.82 -3.51
CA ALA A 25 -3.32 -10.99 -2.69
C ALA A 25 -2.03 -11.73 -2.34
N VAL A 26 -1.05 -11.00 -1.85
CA VAL A 26 0.22 -11.55 -1.37
C VAL A 26 0.78 -10.64 -0.28
N VAL A 27 1.51 -11.22 0.66
CA VAL A 27 2.22 -10.46 1.69
C VAL A 27 3.69 -10.38 1.31
N LEU A 28 4.23 -9.17 1.29
CA LEU A 28 5.66 -8.94 1.09
C LEU A 28 6.29 -8.61 2.44
N ASP A 29 7.19 -9.47 2.90
CA ASP A 29 7.80 -9.33 4.22
C ASP A 29 8.95 -8.31 4.18
N ASP A 30 9.02 -7.49 5.21
CA ASP A 30 10.16 -6.58 5.47
C ASP A 30 10.48 -5.60 4.34
N VAL A 31 9.47 -5.16 3.59
CA VAL A 31 9.64 -4.18 2.51
C VAL A 31 10.14 -2.84 3.05
N ILE A 32 9.65 -2.46 4.23
CA ILE A 32 10.07 -1.23 4.90
C ILE A 32 10.54 -1.55 6.31
N SER A 33 11.50 -0.76 6.79
CA SER A 33 12.07 -0.95 8.13
C SER A 33 11.12 -0.44 9.23
N PRO A 34 11.30 -0.91 10.49
CA PRO A 34 10.58 -0.32 11.62
C PRO A 34 10.81 1.19 11.75
N GLU A 35 12.02 1.65 11.44
CA GLU A 35 12.36 3.08 11.45
C GLU A 35 11.57 3.86 10.39
N PHE A 36 11.42 3.28 9.20
CA PHE A 36 10.59 3.87 8.15
C PHE A 36 9.12 3.97 8.59
N VAL A 37 8.59 2.91 9.18
CA VAL A 37 7.21 2.89 9.70
C VAL A 37 7.02 3.99 10.75
N ALA A 38 7.96 4.13 11.68
CA ALA A 38 7.88 5.17 12.70
C ALA A 38 7.89 6.58 12.08
N ALA A 39 8.78 6.82 11.10
CA ALA A 39 8.85 8.10 10.40
C ALA A 39 7.59 8.39 9.60
N LEU A 40 7.03 7.37 8.94
CA LEU A 40 5.78 7.49 8.20
C LEU A 40 4.63 7.88 9.12
N ARG A 41 4.51 7.22 10.26
CA ARG A 41 3.48 7.52 11.26
C ARG A 41 3.63 8.93 11.82
N GLU A 42 4.84 9.36 12.08
CA GLU A 42 5.10 10.73 12.54
C GLU A 42 4.58 11.77 11.54
N GLU A 43 4.72 11.50 10.22
CA GLU A 43 4.24 12.40 9.19
C GLU A 43 2.72 12.35 9.00
N THR A 44 2.08 11.19 9.22
CA THR A 44 0.66 10.97 8.88
C THR A 44 -0.30 11.04 10.06
N ASP A 45 0.11 10.61 11.25
CA ASP A 45 -0.78 10.57 12.42
C ASP A 45 -1.41 11.93 12.76
N PRO A 46 -0.71 13.07 12.68
CA PRO A 46 -1.36 14.36 12.94
C PRO A 46 -2.56 14.63 12.03
N TYR A 47 -2.50 14.23 10.76
CA TYR A 47 -3.62 14.38 9.83
C TYR A 47 -4.73 13.39 10.12
N MET A 48 -4.39 12.15 10.44
CA MET A 48 -5.36 11.11 10.78
C MET A 48 -6.10 11.43 12.07
N ASP A 49 -5.39 11.93 13.08
CA ASP A 49 -5.96 12.31 14.37
C ASP A 49 -6.97 13.45 14.26
N HIS A 50 -6.83 14.32 13.24
CA HIS A 50 -7.74 15.42 12.98
C HIS A 50 -8.83 15.08 11.96
N THR A 51 -8.85 13.85 11.44
CA THR A 51 -9.86 13.40 10.49
C THR A 51 -11.06 12.84 11.26
N SER A 52 -12.26 13.35 10.98
CA SER A 52 -13.47 12.84 11.61
C SER A 52 -13.86 11.46 11.07
N ASN A 53 -14.58 10.69 11.89
CA ASN A 53 -15.13 9.41 11.45
C ASN A 53 -16.19 9.61 10.38
N GLY A 54 -16.50 8.54 9.64
CA GLY A 54 -17.58 8.53 8.68
C GLY A 54 -18.93 8.79 9.33
N LYS A 55 -19.88 9.27 8.52
CA LYS A 55 -21.22 9.72 9.00
C LYS A 55 -22.30 8.68 8.82
N ASP A 56 -22.03 7.57 8.12
CA ASP A 56 -23.00 6.52 7.83
C ASP A 56 -22.33 5.14 7.83
N SER A 57 -23.13 4.09 7.63
CA SER A 57 -22.62 2.72 7.63
C SER A 57 -21.69 2.44 6.46
N PHE A 58 -21.86 3.13 5.34
CA PHE A 58 -21.00 2.97 4.17
C PHE A 58 -19.62 3.59 4.41
N THR A 59 -19.55 4.81 4.96
CA THR A 59 -18.27 5.48 5.28
C THR A 59 -17.66 4.98 6.58
N GLY A 60 -18.44 4.33 7.45
CA GLY A 60 -17.98 3.72 8.69
C GLY A 60 -17.91 4.68 9.86
N TYR A 61 -18.77 4.47 10.86
CA TYR A 61 -18.86 5.34 12.04
C TYR A 61 -17.59 5.34 12.89
N LYS A 62 -16.77 4.28 12.80
CA LYS A 62 -15.49 4.14 13.52
C LYS A 62 -14.29 4.19 12.58
N THR A 63 -14.48 4.65 11.35
CA THR A 63 -13.46 4.68 10.32
C THR A 63 -13.10 6.12 10.00
N THR A 64 -11.82 6.40 9.91
CA THR A 64 -11.31 7.68 9.39
C THR A 64 -10.65 7.43 8.04
N ARG A 65 -10.86 8.37 7.12
CA ARG A 65 -10.25 8.33 5.79
C ARG A 65 -9.56 9.65 5.53
N THR A 66 -8.25 9.62 5.56
CA THR A 66 -7.44 10.81 5.35
C THR A 66 -6.91 10.81 3.93
N GLY A 67 -7.24 11.84 3.18
CA GLY A 67 -6.78 12.02 1.80
C GLY A 67 -5.56 12.91 1.69
N GLY A 68 -5.04 13.04 0.45
CA GLY A 68 -3.96 13.94 0.14
C GLY A 68 -2.60 13.55 0.73
N LEU A 69 -2.39 12.26 1.01
CA LEU A 69 -1.16 11.80 1.64
C LEU A 69 0.07 12.01 0.77
N MET A 70 -0.08 12.01 -0.56
CA MET A 70 1.02 12.29 -1.48
C MET A 70 1.58 13.69 -1.33
N VAL A 71 0.72 14.67 -1.00
CA VAL A 71 1.14 16.04 -0.74
C VAL A 71 1.70 16.20 0.67
N ARG A 72 1.12 15.47 1.63
CA ARG A 72 1.36 15.65 3.07
C ARG A 72 2.55 14.87 3.62
N SER A 73 2.97 13.79 2.94
CA SER A 73 3.98 12.89 3.47
C SER A 73 5.01 12.49 2.43
N ALA A 74 6.26 12.86 2.64
CA ALA A 74 7.38 12.41 1.81
C ALA A 74 7.56 10.89 1.91
N LYS A 75 7.34 10.31 3.09
CA LYS A 75 7.45 8.86 3.29
C LYS A 75 6.37 8.09 2.53
N CYS A 76 5.15 8.64 2.42
CA CYS A 76 4.12 8.04 1.57
C CYS A 76 4.54 8.03 0.10
N ARG A 77 5.15 9.12 -0.38
CA ARG A 77 5.68 9.16 -1.76
C ARG A 77 6.75 8.11 -1.98
N ASP A 78 7.68 7.97 -1.06
CA ASP A 78 8.74 6.96 -1.14
C ASP A 78 8.15 5.54 -1.15
N LEU A 79 7.16 5.28 -0.32
CA LEU A 79 6.51 3.95 -0.25
C LEU A 79 5.79 3.61 -1.56
N ILE A 80 5.06 4.54 -2.13
CA ILE A 80 4.31 4.32 -3.37
C ILE A 80 5.25 4.07 -4.55
N GLU A 81 6.40 4.72 -4.56
CA GLU A 81 7.41 4.56 -5.61
C GLU A 81 8.34 3.38 -5.38
N HIS A 82 8.18 2.63 -4.29
CA HIS A 82 9.04 1.50 -3.98
C HIS A 82 8.99 0.46 -5.12
N ALA A 83 10.15 0.08 -5.65
CA ALA A 83 10.24 -0.78 -6.83
C ALA A 83 9.53 -2.12 -6.64
N THR A 84 9.62 -2.72 -5.46
CA THR A 84 8.98 -4.01 -5.15
C THR A 84 7.45 -3.91 -5.20
N ILE A 85 6.90 -2.71 -5.03
CA ILE A 85 5.46 -2.45 -5.14
C ILE A 85 5.10 -2.01 -6.56
N LEU A 86 5.84 -1.05 -7.11
CA LEU A 86 5.49 -0.40 -8.37
C LEU A 86 5.70 -1.31 -9.58
N ASN A 87 6.78 -2.11 -9.59
CA ASN A 87 7.07 -2.99 -10.72
C ASN A 87 5.99 -4.06 -10.95
N PRO A 88 5.51 -4.80 -9.91
CA PRO A 88 4.37 -5.70 -10.09
C PRO A 88 3.10 -5.00 -10.54
N CYS A 89 2.83 -3.79 -10.02
CA CYS A 89 1.67 -3.01 -10.44
C CYS A 89 1.72 -2.69 -11.93
N ARG A 90 2.87 -2.25 -12.42
CA ARG A 90 3.06 -1.99 -13.85
C ARG A 90 2.90 -3.24 -14.69
N MET A 91 3.47 -4.35 -14.26
CA MET A 91 3.36 -5.63 -14.97
C MET A 91 1.91 -6.13 -15.05
N TYR A 92 1.18 -6.05 -13.94
CA TYR A 92 -0.21 -6.51 -13.86
C TYR A 92 -1.14 -5.64 -14.68
N LEU A 93 -0.94 -4.33 -14.66
CA LEU A 93 -1.85 -3.35 -15.26
C LEU A 93 -1.49 -2.95 -16.69
N ALA A 94 -0.26 -3.21 -17.14
CA ALA A 94 0.20 -2.80 -18.48
C ALA A 94 -0.74 -3.22 -19.62
N PRO A 95 -1.35 -4.42 -19.61
CA PRO A 95 -2.29 -4.79 -20.67
C PRO A 95 -3.57 -3.93 -20.72
N TYR A 96 -3.87 -3.21 -19.64
CA TYR A 96 -5.13 -2.49 -19.46
C TYR A 96 -4.98 -0.98 -19.36
N CYS A 97 -3.80 -0.48 -19.04
CA CYS A 97 -3.57 0.96 -18.88
C CYS A 97 -2.13 1.33 -19.24
N GLU A 98 -1.96 2.59 -19.67
CA GLU A 98 -0.65 3.08 -20.08
C GLU A 98 0.24 3.45 -18.88
N ARG A 99 -0.38 3.86 -17.77
CA ARG A 99 0.35 4.22 -16.55
C ARG A 99 -0.49 3.97 -15.31
N VAL A 100 0.20 3.68 -14.22
CA VAL A 100 -0.42 3.51 -12.89
C VAL A 100 -0.66 4.90 -12.28
N GLN A 101 -1.85 5.06 -11.72
CA GLN A 101 -2.23 6.26 -10.97
C GLN A 101 -2.53 5.92 -9.53
#